data_8850c5236cf2c9950d5b964a3823f601
#
_entry.id   8850c5236cf2c9950d5b964a3823f601
#
_cell.length_a   1.000
_cell.length_b   1.000
_cell.length_c   1.000
_cell.angle_alpha   90.00
_cell.angle_beta   90.00
_cell.angle_gamma   90.00
#
_symmetry.space_group_name_H-M   'P 1'
#
loop_
_entity.id
_entity.type
_entity.pdbx_description
1 polymer ?
#
loop_
_entity_poly.entity_id
_entity_poly.type
_entity_poly.pdbx_seq_one_letter_code
_entity_poly.pdbx_strand_id
1 'polypeptide(L)'
;MSLTSPQPTQSNSSSQSKTVFKNPQLYSAIVLVGVAVVVGWILFSRWSDNKQIERQAAQQKQEKQRESDRTALDQMGGKTLDIQAFYANPGAVHRGDTVQLCYGVANAKTVKLEPQENPVWPSYSRCVDVKPTKTTTYTLTIDDGAGNTKTQSLEVKVL
;
A
#
# COMPACT_ATOMS: atom_id res chain seq x y z
N MET A 1 93.97 -8.97 30.73
CA MET A 1 92.74 -8.87 31.47
C MET A 1 91.62 -8.82 30.46
N SER A 2 90.94 -9.93 30.28
CA SER A 2 89.93 -10.18 29.31
C SER A 2 88.57 -9.66 29.82
N LEU A 3 87.83 -8.96 28.98
CA LEU A 3 86.43 -8.65 29.22
C LEU A 3 85.58 -9.10 28.01
N THR A 4 84.96 -10.18 28.23
CA THR A 4 83.96 -10.81 27.33
C THR A 4 82.66 -10.02 27.40
N SER A 5 82.16 -9.61 26.25
CA SER A 5 80.81 -8.99 26.10
C SER A 5 79.79 -10.01 25.71
N PRO A 6 78.62 -10.09 26.31
CA PRO A 6 77.55 -10.97 25.85
C PRO A 6 76.67 -10.30 24.80
N GLN A 7 76.45 -11.03 23.74
CA GLN A 7 75.47 -10.68 22.64
C GLN A 7 74.02 -10.80 23.09
N PRO A 8 73.14 -9.91 22.66
CA PRO A 8 71.71 -10.11 22.84
C PRO A 8 71.12 -10.97 21.73
N THR A 9 70.42 -11.95 22.15
CA THR A 9 69.61 -12.87 21.32
C THR A 9 68.50 -12.12 20.60
N GLN A 10 68.52 -12.11 19.28
CA GLN A 10 67.39 -11.66 18.48
C GLN A 10 66.33 -12.73 18.43
N SER A 11 65.20 -12.48 19.05
CA SER A 11 63.97 -13.25 18.86
C SER A 11 63.32 -12.83 17.56
N ASN A 12 63.42 -13.68 16.56
CA ASN A 12 62.84 -13.52 15.26
C ASN A 12 61.34 -13.98 15.36
N SER A 13 60.40 -13.08 15.63
CA SER A 13 58.98 -13.33 15.48
C SER A 13 58.58 -13.05 14.05
N SER A 14 58.76 -14.07 13.19
CA SER A 14 58.17 -14.05 11.85
C SER A 14 56.66 -14.15 11.94
N SER A 15 56.00 -13.03 11.86
CA SER A 15 54.58 -12.94 11.57
C SER A 15 54.32 -13.53 10.17
N GLN A 16 53.96 -14.80 10.12
CA GLN A 16 53.44 -15.43 8.91
C GLN A 16 52.07 -14.89 8.63
N SER A 17 51.99 -13.83 7.82
CA SER A 17 50.78 -13.50 7.07
C SER A 17 50.52 -14.68 6.08
N LYS A 18 49.60 -15.57 6.45
CA LYS A 18 49.13 -16.65 5.58
C LYS A 18 48.50 -16.01 4.35
N THR A 19 49.21 -16.03 3.24
CA THR A 19 48.70 -15.72 1.92
C THR A 19 47.72 -16.80 1.51
N VAL A 20 46.41 -16.56 1.75
CA VAL A 20 45.29 -17.42 1.39
C VAL A 20 45.02 -17.44 -0.14
N PHE A 21 45.83 -16.69 -0.91
CA PHE A 21 45.61 -16.39 -2.33
C PHE A 21 46.36 -17.32 -3.32
N LYS A 22 46.65 -18.57 -2.97
CA LYS A 22 47.38 -19.45 -3.89
C LYS A 22 46.56 -20.52 -4.62
N ASN A 23 45.22 -20.56 -4.43
CA ASN A 23 44.38 -21.47 -5.17
C ASN A 23 43.49 -20.71 -6.19
N PRO A 24 43.75 -20.83 -7.50
CA PRO A 24 42.97 -20.14 -8.52
C PRO A 24 41.46 -20.55 -8.50
N GLN A 25 41.16 -21.76 -8.01
CA GLN A 25 39.77 -22.22 -7.82
C GLN A 25 39.02 -21.48 -6.70
N LEU A 26 39.70 -21.09 -5.61
CA LEU A 26 39.10 -20.29 -4.54
C LEU A 26 38.81 -18.87 -4.98
N TYR A 27 39.67 -18.28 -5.80
CA TYR A 27 39.46 -16.92 -6.33
C TYR A 27 38.25 -16.87 -7.25
N SER A 28 38.07 -17.85 -8.14
CA SER A 28 36.91 -17.92 -9.01
C SER A 28 35.59 -18.11 -8.24
N ALA A 29 35.60 -18.91 -7.18
CA ALA A 29 34.43 -19.07 -6.31
C ALA A 29 34.03 -17.78 -5.59
N ILE A 30 35.01 -17.02 -5.06
CA ILE A 30 34.77 -15.73 -4.39
C ILE A 30 34.19 -14.71 -5.38
N VAL A 31 34.72 -14.65 -6.60
CA VAL A 31 34.20 -13.74 -7.65
C VAL A 31 32.76 -14.12 -8.03
N LEU A 32 32.45 -15.40 -8.20
CA LEU A 32 31.09 -15.86 -8.53
C LEU A 32 30.10 -15.53 -7.41
N VAL A 33 30.47 -15.72 -6.15
CA VAL A 33 29.64 -15.33 -4.99
C VAL A 33 29.43 -13.82 -4.96
N GLY A 34 30.48 -13.04 -5.20
CA GLY A 34 30.39 -11.58 -5.27
C GLY A 34 29.42 -11.10 -6.35
N VAL A 35 29.52 -11.67 -7.55
CA VAL A 35 28.59 -11.36 -8.65
C VAL A 35 27.17 -11.78 -8.31
N ALA A 36 26.96 -12.93 -7.73
CA ALA A 36 25.63 -13.42 -7.33
C ALA A 36 24.98 -12.50 -6.26
N VAL A 37 25.77 -12.01 -5.30
CA VAL A 37 25.30 -11.04 -4.29
C VAL A 37 24.91 -9.71 -4.93
N VAL A 38 25.71 -9.19 -5.86
CA VAL A 38 25.40 -7.92 -6.56
C VAL A 38 24.15 -8.07 -7.42
N VAL A 39 24.01 -9.16 -8.17
CA VAL A 39 22.82 -9.42 -8.99
C VAL A 39 21.59 -9.59 -8.09
N GLY A 40 21.69 -10.34 -7.01
CA GLY A 40 20.64 -10.51 -6.03
C GLY A 40 20.19 -9.18 -5.41
N TRP A 41 21.14 -8.30 -5.09
CA TRP A 41 20.84 -6.98 -4.55
C TRP A 41 20.14 -6.06 -5.56
N ILE A 42 20.57 -6.09 -6.83
CA ILE A 42 19.93 -5.33 -7.91
C ILE A 42 18.49 -5.83 -8.15
N LEU A 43 18.28 -7.13 -8.17
CA LEU A 43 16.94 -7.71 -8.34
C LEU A 43 16.05 -7.41 -7.15
N PHE A 44 16.57 -7.49 -5.93
CA PHE A 44 15.84 -7.17 -4.70
C PHE A 44 15.48 -5.68 -4.63
N SER A 45 16.39 -4.76 -4.99
CA SER A 45 16.08 -3.33 -4.99
C SER A 45 15.01 -2.99 -6.04
N ARG A 46 15.08 -3.56 -7.24
CA ARG A 46 14.05 -3.36 -8.26
C ARG A 46 12.68 -3.91 -7.86
N TRP A 47 12.65 -5.02 -7.11
CA TRP A 47 11.39 -5.60 -6.65
C TRP A 47 10.72 -4.77 -5.54
N SER A 48 11.50 -4.13 -4.69
CA SER A 48 10.98 -3.24 -3.64
C SER A 48 10.46 -1.91 -4.23
N ASP A 49 11.12 -1.36 -5.24
CA ASP A 49 10.73 -0.10 -5.87
C ASP A 49 9.40 -0.21 -6.65
N ASN A 50 9.16 -1.34 -7.32
CA ASN A 50 7.91 -1.56 -8.06
C ASN A 50 6.66 -1.49 -7.16
N LYS A 51 6.73 -1.98 -5.92
CA LYS A 51 5.60 -1.92 -4.98
C LYS A 51 5.29 -0.49 -4.50
N GLN A 52 6.29 0.37 -4.43
CA GLN A 52 6.09 1.78 -4.07
C GLN A 52 5.46 2.57 -5.22
N ILE A 53 5.88 2.31 -6.45
CA ILE A 53 5.33 2.97 -7.65
C ILE A 53 3.85 2.62 -7.84
N GLU A 54 3.47 1.35 -7.65
CA GLU A 54 2.06 0.93 -7.73
C GLU A 54 1.18 1.63 -6.69
N ARG A 55 1.67 1.76 -5.45
CA ARG A 55 0.94 2.47 -4.38
C ARG A 55 0.80 3.96 -4.68
N GLN A 56 1.85 4.60 -5.17
CA GLN A 56 1.81 6.02 -5.57
C GLN A 56 0.88 6.25 -6.76
N ALA A 57 0.92 5.38 -7.76
CA ALA A 57 0.02 5.46 -8.91
C ALA A 57 -1.45 5.25 -8.53
N ALA A 58 -1.74 4.33 -7.59
CA ALA A 58 -3.07 4.12 -7.07
C ALA A 58 -3.58 5.33 -6.27
N GLN A 59 -2.74 5.92 -5.42
CA GLN A 59 -3.07 7.14 -4.66
C GLN A 59 -3.32 8.32 -5.60
N GLN A 60 -2.49 8.52 -6.60
CA GLN A 60 -2.63 9.60 -7.56
C GLN A 60 -3.89 9.47 -8.43
N LYS A 61 -4.28 8.23 -8.79
CA LYS A 61 -5.57 7.97 -9.46
C LYS A 61 -6.75 8.33 -8.56
N GLN A 62 -6.71 7.93 -7.28
CA GLN A 62 -7.78 8.27 -6.34
C GLN A 62 -7.91 9.78 -6.13
N GLU A 63 -6.80 10.49 -6.03
CA GLU A 63 -6.78 11.93 -5.82
C GLU A 63 -7.35 12.69 -7.01
N LYS A 64 -6.94 12.33 -8.23
CA LYS A 64 -7.52 12.89 -9.46
C LYS A 64 -9.02 12.62 -9.59
N GLN A 65 -9.46 11.43 -9.18
CA GLN A 65 -10.88 11.09 -9.20
C GLN A 65 -11.67 11.89 -8.18
N ARG A 66 -11.13 12.09 -6.97
CA ARG A 66 -11.74 12.96 -5.95
C ARG A 66 -11.88 14.41 -6.43
N GLU A 67 -10.89 14.92 -7.14
CA GLU A 67 -10.90 16.29 -7.67
C GLU A 67 -11.91 16.46 -8.80
N SER A 68 -12.01 15.48 -9.72
CA SER A 68 -13.03 15.49 -10.77
C SER A 68 -14.45 15.36 -10.21
N ASP A 69 -14.63 14.51 -9.19
CA ASP A 69 -15.93 14.32 -8.53
C ASP A 69 -16.36 15.60 -7.78
N ARG A 70 -15.43 16.31 -7.14
CA ARG A 70 -15.70 17.62 -6.50
C ARG A 70 -16.13 18.66 -7.52
N THR A 71 -15.43 18.74 -8.65
CA THR A 71 -15.78 19.69 -9.71
C THR A 71 -17.16 19.39 -10.29
N ALA A 72 -17.50 18.09 -10.47
CA ALA A 72 -18.82 17.69 -10.92
C ALA A 72 -19.92 18.03 -9.91
N LEU A 73 -19.66 17.85 -8.60
CA LEU A 73 -20.60 18.24 -7.54
C LEU A 73 -20.84 19.76 -7.51
N ASP A 74 -19.79 20.57 -7.67
CA ASP A 74 -19.91 22.03 -7.69
C ASP A 74 -20.72 22.53 -8.90
N GLN A 75 -20.66 21.81 -10.02
CA GLN A 75 -21.38 22.17 -11.25
C GLN A 75 -22.83 21.67 -11.30
N MET A 76 -23.10 20.53 -10.71
CA MET A 76 -24.43 19.86 -10.79
C MET A 76 -25.22 19.88 -9.49
N GLY A 77 -24.57 20.25 -8.37
CA GLY A 77 -25.17 20.21 -7.04
C GLY A 77 -26.26 21.27 -6.87
N GLY A 78 -27.49 20.84 -6.59
CA GLY A 78 -28.54 21.74 -6.04
C GLY A 78 -28.09 22.34 -4.69
N LYS A 79 -28.84 23.28 -4.12
CA LYS A 79 -28.46 23.99 -2.89
C LYS A 79 -28.66 23.20 -1.58
N THR A 80 -29.27 22.02 -1.63
CA THR A 80 -29.63 21.24 -0.44
C THR A 80 -28.83 19.95 -0.34
N LEU A 81 -28.41 19.60 0.88
CA LEU A 81 -27.82 18.30 1.18
C LEU A 81 -28.79 17.19 0.82
N ASP A 82 -28.40 16.27 -0.09
CA ASP A 82 -29.26 15.19 -0.51
C ASP A 82 -28.52 13.91 -0.91
N ILE A 83 -29.17 12.76 -0.63
CA ILE A 83 -28.77 11.46 -1.16
C ILE A 83 -29.65 11.18 -2.37
N GLN A 84 -29.08 11.28 -3.56
CA GLN A 84 -29.81 11.12 -4.82
C GLN A 84 -30.02 9.65 -5.19
N ALA A 85 -29.05 8.81 -4.82
CA ALA A 85 -29.13 7.37 -5.06
C ALA A 85 -28.31 6.62 -3.99
N PHE A 86 -28.85 5.48 -3.53
CA PHE A 86 -28.10 4.51 -2.75
C PHE A 86 -28.71 3.12 -2.99
N TYR A 87 -27.97 2.26 -3.67
CA TYR A 87 -28.43 0.93 -4.03
C TYR A 87 -27.28 -0.08 -4.13
N ALA A 88 -27.62 -1.36 -4.07
CA ALA A 88 -26.71 -2.48 -4.24
C ALA A 88 -26.98 -3.21 -5.55
N ASN A 89 -25.95 -3.60 -6.24
CA ASN A 89 -26.06 -4.41 -7.45
C ASN A 89 -25.04 -5.57 -7.43
N PRO A 90 -25.49 -6.82 -7.35
CA PRO A 90 -26.85 -7.28 -7.07
C PRO A 90 -27.27 -7.07 -5.61
N GLY A 91 -28.58 -7.07 -5.32
CA GLY A 91 -29.12 -6.91 -3.96
C GLY A 91 -29.08 -8.19 -3.11
N ALA A 92 -28.83 -9.35 -3.73
CA ALA A 92 -28.66 -10.63 -3.06
C ALA A 92 -27.52 -11.42 -3.72
N VAL A 93 -26.70 -12.09 -2.93
CA VAL A 93 -25.48 -12.79 -3.37
C VAL A 93 -25.22 -14.03 -2.52
N HIS A 94 -24.31 -14.89 -2.97
CA HIS A 94 -23.77 -15.94 -2.13
C HIS A 94 -22.65 -15.40 -1.24
N ARG A 95 -22.38 -16.13 -0.19
CA ARG A 95 -21.38 -15.75 0.80
C ARG A 95 -20.01 -15.48 0.17
N GLY A 96 -19.51 -14.25 0.33
CA GLY A 96 -18.21 -13.82 -0.15
C GLY A 96 -18.17 -13.33 -1.61
N ASP A 97 -19.29 -13.37 -2.32
CA ASP A 97 -19.41 -12.76 -3.64
C ASP A 97 -19.29 -11.23 -3.56
N THR A 98 -18.86 -10.63 -4.66
CA THR A 98 -18.72 -9.17 -4.73
C THR A 98 -20.05 -8.52 -5.05
N VAL A 99 -20.41 -7.50 -4.26
CA VAL A 99 -21.54 -6.59 -4.47
C VAL A 99 -21.02 -5.20 -4.69
N GLN A 100 -21.56 -4.48 -5.66
CA GLN A 100 -21.31 -3.06 -5.85
C GLN A 100 -22.36 -2.23 -5.11
N LEU A 101 -21.92 -1.45 -4.13
CA LEU A 101 -22.72 -0.43 -3.48
C LEU A 101 -22.51 0.89 -4.22
N CYS A 102 -23.54 1.36 -4.90
CA CYS A 102 -23.50 2.60 -5.64
C CYS A 102 -24.26 3.70 -4.91
N TYR A 103 -23.67 4.87 -4.82
CA TYR A 103 -24.30 6.05 -4.23
C TYR A 103 -24.04 7.31 -5.05
N GLY A 104 -24.97 8.25 -4.94
CA GLY A 104 -24.88 9.59 -5.47
C GLY A 104 -25.35 10.59 -4.43
N VAL A 105 -24.55 11.62 -4.16
CA VAL A 105 -24.85 12.64 -3.14
C VAL A 105 -24.67 14.04 -3.69
N ALA A 106 -25.44 14.99 -3.17
CA ALA A 106 -25.35 16.41 -3.51
C ALA A 106 -25.08 17.24 -2.26
N ASN A 107 -24.20 18.24 -2.39
CA ASN A 107 -23.81 19.20 -1.33
C ASN A 107 -23.25 18.58 -0.04
N ALA A 108 -22.74 17.36 -0.11
CA ALA A 108 -22.06 16.73 1.00
C ALA A 108 -20.58 17.12 1.04
N LYS A 109 -20.07 17.46 2.20
CA LYS A 109 -18.62 17.62 2.47
C LYS A 109 -18.00 16.30 2.89
N THR A 110 -18.74 15.50 3.65
CA THR A 110 -18.28 14.20 4.10
C THR A 110 -19.30 13.12 3.75
N VAL A 111 -18.78 11.93 3.51
CA VAL A 111 -19.57 10.71 3.27
C VAL A 111 -18.98 9.61 4.12
N LYS A 112 -19.85 8.85 4.81
CA LYS A 112 -19.50 7.68 5.59
C LYS A 112 -20.39 6.53 5.18
N LEU A 113 -19.80 5.38 4.92
CA LEU A 113 -20.53 4.16 4.57
C LEU A 113 -20.12 3.05 5.54
N GLU A 114 -21.07 2.53 6.27
CA GLU A 114 -20.85 1.49 7.29
C GLU A 114 -21.72 0.26 7.03
N PRO A 115 -21.27 -0.96 7.38
CA PRO A 115 -19.93 -1.34 7.80
C PRO A 115 -19.03 -1.65 6.60
N GLN A 116 -18.05 -0.82 6.31
CA GLN A 116 -17.03 -1.11 5.30
C GLN A 116 -15.81 -0.21 5.53
N GLU A 117 -14.61 -0.65 5.09
CA GLU A 117 -13.33 0.01 5.36
C GLU A 117 -12.76 0.74 4.14
N ASN A 118 -13.36 0.56 2.94
CA ASN A 118 -12.88 1.23 1.74
C ASN A 118 -13.10 2.74 1.82
N PRO A 119 -12.15 3.56 1.36
CA PRO A 119 -12.32 5.00 1.42
C PRO A 119 -13.47 5.48 0.53
N VAL A 120 -14.38 6.24 1.11
CA VAL A 120 -15.50 6.90 0.42
C VAL A 120 -15.34 8.41 0.49
N TRP A 121 -15.86 9.13 -0.50
CA TRP A 121 -15.84 10.59 -0.56
C TRP A 121 -17.08 11.10 -1.30
N PRO A 122 -17.45 12.36 -1.14
CA PRO A 122 -18.56 12.95 -1.84
C PRO A 122 -18.43 12.79 -3.36
N SER A 123 -19.45 12.21 -3.99
CA SER A 123 -19.51 12.01 -5.44
C SER A 123 -20.96 12.00 -5.90
N TYR A 124 -21.20 12.51 -7.10
CA TYR A 124 -22.52 12.45 -7.73
C TYR A 124 -22.89 11.01 -8.16
N SER A 125 -21.92 10.20 -8.48
CA SER A 125 -22.11 8.78 -8.83
C SER A 125 -20.84 8.00 -8.56
N ARG A 126 -20.88 7.14 -7.54
CA ARG A 126 -19.75 6.28 -7.17
C ARG A 126 -20.22 4.92 -6.72
N CYS A 127 -19.44 3.90 -7.09
CA CYS A 127 -19.65 2.54 -6.62
C CYS A 127 -18.42 2.05 -5.85
N VAL A 128 -18.62 1.27 -4.80
CA VAL A 128 -17.61 0.57 -4.01
C VAL A 128 -17.94 -0.90 -3.93
N ASP A 129 -16.95 -1.74 -4.09
CA ASP A 129 -17.08 -3.18 -4.01
C ASP A 129 -17.00 -3.64 -2.55
N VAL A 130 -17.97 -4.44 -2.13
CA VAL A 130 -18.01 -5.08 -0.82
C VAL A 130 -18.22 -6.59 -0.98
N LYS A 131 -17.79 -7.37 0.01
CA LYS A 131 -17.91 -8.84 0.02
C LYS A 131 -18.57 -9.31 1.32
N PRO A 132 -19.89 -9.21 1.43
CA PRO A 132 -20.57 -9.61 2.64
C PRO A 132 -20.48 -11.14 2.83
N THR A 133 -20.23 -11.56 4.08
CA THR A 133 -20.22 -12.98 4.46
C THR A 133 -21.51 -13.40 5.16
N LYS A 134 -22.38 -12.45 5.47
CA LYS A 134 -23.72 -12.59 6.05
C LYS A 134 -24.62 -11.46 5.57
N THR A 135 -25.92 -11.63 5.63
CA THR A 135 -26.87 -10.53 5.39
C THR A 135 -26.47 -9.31 6.20
N THR A 136 -26.24 -8.20 5.53
CA THR A 136 -25.63 -6.99 6.11
C THR A 136 -26.41 -5.77 5.69
N THR A 137 -26.75 -4.92 6.66
CA THR A 137 -27.32 -3.60 6.42
C THR A 137 -26.20 -2.59 6.27
N TYR A 138 -26.15 -1.93 5.13
CA TYR A 138 -25.21 -0.84 4.87
C TYR A 138 -25.92 0.49 5.08
N THR A 139 -25.23 1.40 5.76
CA THR A 139 -25.77 2.72 6.10
C THR A 139 -24.84 3.81 5.53
N LEU A 140 -25.40 4.64 4.67
CA LEU A 140 -24.75 5.80 4.10
C LEU A 140 -25.15 7.03 4.91
N THR A 141 -24.16 7.72 5.48
CA THR A 141 -24.33 8.99 6.19
C THR A 141 -23.58 10.08 5.47
N ILE A 142 -24.23 11.20 5.21
CA ILE A 142 -23.66 12.37 4.58
C ILE A 142 -23.77 13.60 5.49
N ASP A 143 -22.82 14.52 5.39
CA ASP A 143 -22.75 15.74 6.19
C ASP A 143 -22.29 16.92 5.32
N ASP A 144 -22.87 18.11 5.51
CA ASP A 144 -22.53 19.33 4.76
C ASP A 144 -21.46 20.19 5.44
N GLY A 145 -21.00 19.77 6.62
CA GLY A 145 -20.05 20.53 7.44
C GLY A 145 -20.64 21.80 8.10
N ALA A 146 -21.95 22.02 7.97
CA ALA A 146 -22.70 23.08 8.66
C ALA A 146 -23.58 22.50 9.78
N GLY A 147 -23.51 21.18 10.00
CA GLY A 147 -24.28 20.47 11.02
C GLY A 147 -25.52 19.74 10.48
N ASN A 148 -25.80 19.82 9.18
CA ASN A 148 -26.87 19.05 8.59
C ASN A 148 -26.34 17.67 8.15
N THR A 149 -27.06 16.62 8.54
CA THR A 149 -26.73 15.24 8.19
C THR A 149 -27.93 14.54 7.56
N LYS A 150 -27.69 13.67 6.60
CA LYS A 150 -28.69 12.74 6.09
C LYS A 150 -28.14 11.31 6.11
N THR A 151 -29.03 10.36 6.36
CA THR A 151 -28.67 8.94 6.44
C THR A 151 -29.67 8.12 5.65
N GLN A 152 -29.18 7.12 4.92
CA GLN A 152 -29.97 6.12 4.23
C GLN A 152 -29.36 4.74 4.41
N SER A 153 -30.20 3.72 4.61
CA SER A 153 -29.75 2.33 4.79
C SER A 153 -30.33 1.43 3.73
N LEU A 154 -29.57 0.40 3.38
CA LEU A 154 -30.02 -0.69 2.52
C LEU A 154 -29.48 -2.03 3.05
N GLU A 155 -30.22 -3.10 2.80
CA GLU A 155 -29.84 -4.45 3.18
C GLU A 155 -29.37 -5.24 1.95
N VAL A 156 -28.19 -5.87 2.07
CA VAL A 156 -27.70 -6.85 1.10
C VAL A 156 -27.90 -8.25 1.69
N LYS A 157 -28.70 -9.07 1.03
CA LYS A 157 -29.00 -10.43 1.47
C LYS A 157 -27.90 -11.41 1.03
N VAL A 158 -27.46 -12.27 1.95
CA VAL A 158 -26.57 -13.40 1.65
C VAL A 158 -27.40 -14.68 1.74
N LEU A 159 -27.39 -15.42 0.62
CA LEU A 159 -28.12 -16.66 0.41
C LEU A 159 -27.32 -17.87 0.91
#